data_13bc761f232a6aca0edd3d1f26f3dad7
#
_entry.id   13bc761f232a6aca0edd3d1f26f3dad7
#
_cell.length_a   1.000
_cell.length_b   1.000
_cell.length_c   1.000
_cell.angle_alpha   90.00
_cell.angle_beta   90.00
_cell.angle_gamma   90.00
#
_symmetry.space_group_name_H-M   'P 1'
#
loop_
_entity.id
_entity.type
_entity.pdbx_description
1 polymer ?
#
loop_
_entity_poly.entity_id
_entity_poly.type
_entity_poly.pdbx_seq_one_letter_code
_entity_poly.pdbx_strand_id
1 'polypeptide(L)'
;MCIRDRPWLSEAQVKGRYISDVFLGLRGFPHMVIAVHRMEESGREWTLRVTIDTSRLERLVAAVGLMQDTDAFLCDSRGVLQTNSRFYGKVLDKLPLTLPPQSFETTVRPWKDDSGQDLMVAYTSLAGTDFMLLAVKPTLDIYKPWTALRSELLLVFCGGIAIIVLVSHLLMKHLVGRLQASDERRVAVFAQMEHNQKLSSIGRLAAGVAHEVNLSLIHI
;
A
#
# COMPACT_ATOMS: atom_id res chain seq x y z
N MET A 1 4.54 3.01 58.63
CA MET A 1 3.52 3.34 57.68
C MET A 1 2.64 2.10 57.54
N CYS A 2 1.41 2.16 58.06
CA CYS A 2 0.51 1.00 58.15
C CYS A 2 -0.06 0.64 56.78
N ILE A 3 -0.21 -0.64 56.45
CA ILE A 3 -0.74 -1.11 55.15
C ILE A 3 -2.17 -0.61 54.96
N ARG A 4 -2.91 -0.35 56.04
CA ARG A 4 -4.29 0.14 56.05
C ARG A 4 -4.51 1.54 55.49
N ASP A 5 -3.48 2.39 55.43
CA ASP A 5 -3.64 3.80 54.98
C ASP A 5 -3.33 3.97 53.47
N ARG A 6 -3.33 2.89 52.71
CA ARG A 6 -3.02 2.94 51.29
C ARG A 6 -4.28 2.94 50.43
N PRO A 7 -4.47 3.91 49.53
CA PRO A 7 -5.69 4.07 48.72
C PRO A 7 -6.12 2.80 47.96
N TRP A 8 -5.14 2.01 47.50
CA TRP A 8 -5.39 0.78 46.76
C TRP A 8 -6.14 -0.30 47.59
N LEU A 9 -5.91 -0.33 48.91
CA LEU A 9 -6.53 -1.34 49.77
C LEU A 9 -8.04 -1.01 49.97
N SER A 10 -8.36 0.23 50.27
CA SER A 10 -9.74 0.68 50.41
C SER A 10 -10.55 0.53 49.15
N GLU A 11 -9.96 0.86 48.02
CA GLU A 11 -10.61 0.65 46.71
C GLU A 11 -10.79 -0.83 46.38
N ALA A 12 -9.80 -1.68 46.65
CA ALA A 12 -9.91 -3.12 46.44
C ALA A 12 -11.02 -3.72 47.33
N GLN A 13 -11.16 -3.26 48.58
CA GLN A 13 -12.24 -3.71 49.50
C GLN A 13 -13.62 -3.33 48.99
N VAL A 14 -13.76 -2.12 48.43
CA VAL A 14 -15.08 -1.63 47.94
C VAL A 14 -15.44 -2.25 46.60
N LYS A 15 -14.47 -2.31 45.64
CA LYS A 15 -14.71 -2.75 44.27
C LYS A 15 -14.43 -4.24 44.03
N GLY A 16 -13.91 -4.97 45.04
CA GLY A 16 -13.43 -6.35 44.91
C GLY A 16 -12.11 -6.49 44.16
N ARG A 17 -11.70 -5.49 43.38
CA ARG A 17 -10.42 -5.44 42.66
C ARG A 17 -9.95 -4.01 42.50
N TYR A 18 -8.64 -3.83 42.36
CA TYR A 18 -7.98 -2.56 42.08
C TYR A 18 -6.84 -2.78 41.08
N ILE A 19 -6.76 -1.91 40.12
CA ILE A 19 -5.66 -1.87 39.13
C ILE A 19 -5.12 -0.44 39.16
N SER A 20 -3.84 -0.27 39.50
CA SER A 20 -3.20 1.05 39.55
C SER A 20 -2.70 1.47 38.17
N ASP A 21 -2.56 2.77 37.98
CA ASP A 21 -1.66 3.32 36.97
C ASP A 21 -0.23 2.84 37.23
N VAL A 22 0.63 2.96 36.24
CA VAL A 22 2.08 2.77 36.40
C VAL A 22 2.62 3.96 37.21
N PHE A 23 3.41 3.67 38.21
CA PHE A 23 4.06 4.68 39.04
C PHE A 23 5.49 4.27 39.41
N LEU A 24 6.30 5.27 39.77
CA LEU A 24 7.64 5.04 40.24
C LEU A 24 7.61 4.60 41.70
N GLY A 25 8.01 3.37 41.99
CA GLY A 25 8.06 2.86 43.36
C GLY A 25 9.31 3.27 44.10
N LEU A 26 9.37 2.87 45.35
CA LEU A 26 10.54 3.13 46.26
C LEU A 26 11.86 2.62 45.69
N ARG A 27 11.84 1.63 44.84
CA ARG A 27 13.02 1.04 44.18
C ARG A 27 13.47 1.76 42.90
N GLY A 28 12.79 2.85 42.52
CA GLY A 28 13.15 3.67 41.37
C GLY A 28 12.84 3.07 40.00
N PHE A 29 12.03 2.01 39.92
CA PHE A 29 11.57 1.45 38.66
C PHE A 29 10.05 1.54 38.52
N PRO A 30 9.56 1.77 37.28
CA PRO A 30 8.12 1.86 37.00
C PRO A 30 7.45 0.49 37.16
N HIS A 31 6.33 0.45 37.83
CA HIS A 31 5.53 -0.75 38.02
C HIS A 31 4.06 -0.41 38.29
N MET A 32 3.19 -1.37 38.08
CA MET A 32 1.77 -1.27 38.43
C MET A 32 1.43 -2.30 39.50
N VAL A 33 0.32 -2.09 40.19
CA VAL A 33 -0.20 -2.96 41.23
C VAL A 33 -1.58 -3.44 40.84
N ILE A 34 -1.79 -4.73 40.96
CA ILE A 34 -3.12 -5.34 40.91
C ILE A 34 -3.43 -5.89 42.29
N ALA A 35 -4.56 -5.52 42.86
CA ALA A 35 -5.04 -6.06 44.12
C ALA A 35 -6.42 -6.67 43.93
N VAL A 36 -6.67 -7.83 44.53
CA VAL A 36 -7.97 -8.51 44.54
C VAL A 36 -8.33 -8.77 45.98
N HIS A 37 -9.53 -8.30 46.35
CA HIS A 37 -10.09 -8.53 47.67
C HIS A 37 -11.19 -9.59 47.57
N ARG A 38 -11.22 -10.52 48.52
CA ARG A 38 -12.22 -11.56 48.65
C ARG A 38 -12.61 -11.74 50.08
N MET A 39 -13.91 -11.94 50.29
CA MET A 39 -14.49 -12.37 51.56
C MET A 39 -14.89 -13.86 51.40
N GLU A 40 -14.43 -14.68 52.30
CA GLU A 40 -14.75 -16.11 52.37
C GLU A 40 -16.07 -16.31 53.11
N GLU A 41 -16.79 -17.40 52.85
CA GLU A 41 -18.03 -17.73 53.57
C GLU A 41 -17.82 -17.86 55.09
N SER A 42 -16.60 -18.19 55.51
CA SER A 42 -16.19 -18.22 56.92
C SER A 42 -16.09 -16.84 57.60
N GLY A 43 -16.31 -15.73 56.85
CA GLY A 43 -16.16 -14.36 57.34
C GLY A 43 -14.70 -13.88 57.35
N ARG A 44 -13.75 -14.65 56.81
CA ARG A 44 -12.34 -14.24 56.65
C ARG A 44 -12.19 -13.37 55.41
N GLU A 45 -11.54 -12.24 55.61
CA GLU A 45 -11.15 -11.34 54.49
C GLU A 45 -9.69 -11.52 54.16
N TRP A 46 -9.38 -11.59 52.87
CA TRP A 46 -8.02 -11.59 52.38
C TRP A 46 -7.86 -10.72 51.13
N THR A 47 -6.69 -10.14 50.98
CA THR A 47 -6.34 -9.30 49.81
C THR A 47 -5.04 -9.79 49.22
N LEU A 48 -5.10 -10.24 48.00
CA LEU A 48 -3.92 -10.59 47.20
C LEU A 48 -3.44 -9.35 46.44
N ARG A 49 -2.18 -8.98 46.60
CA ARG A 49 -1.56 -7.89 45.88
C ARG A 49 -0.41 -8.40 45.04
N VAL A 50 -0.45 -8.12 43.75
CA VAL A 50 0.60 -8.45 42.78
C VAL A 50 1.19 -7.16 42.24
N THR A 51 2.51 -7.11 42.14
CA THR A 51 3.26 -6.01 41.49
C THR A 51 3.72 -6.50 40.14
N ILE A 52 3.38 -5.77 39.10
CA ILE A 52 3.73 -6.11 37.71
C ILE A 52 4.73 -5.06 37.22
N ASP A 53 5.86 -5.54 36.73
CA ASP A 53 6.87 -4.72 36.06
C ASP A 53 6.37 -4.30 34.68
N THR A 54 6.61 -3.04 34.32
CA THR A 54 6.22 -2.49 32.99
C THR A 54 6.82 -3.24 31.84
N SER A 55 7.99 -3.86 32.01
CA SER A 55 8.62 -4.69 30.95
C SER A 55 7.76 -5.88 30.50
N ARG A 56 6.89 -6.37 31.38
CA ARG A 56 5.90 -7.41 31.02
C ARG A 56 4.79 -6.82 30.17
N LEU A 57 4.30 -5.64 30.51
CA LEU A 57 3.27 -4.92 29.78
C LEU A 57 3.79 -4.54 28.38
N GLU A 58 5.02 -4.02 28.31
CA GLU A 58 5.69 -3.67 27.04
C GLU A 58 5.79 -4.85 26.08
N ARG A 59 6.12 -6.04 26.57
CA ARG A 59 6.17 -7.24 25.73
C ARG A 59 4.80 -7.63 25.17
N LEU A 60 3.74 -7.46 25.94
CA LEU A 60 2.38 -7.72 25.47
C LEU A 60 1.95 -6.71 24.40
N VAL A 61 2.27 -5.44 24.61
CA VAL A 61 1.96 -4.35 23.67
C VAL A 61 2.80 -4.48 22.39
N ALA A 62 4.07 -4.80 22.52
CA ALA A 62 4.95 -5.04 21.37
C ALA A 62 4.47 -6.19 20.47
N ALA A 63 3.81 -7.20 21.06
CA ALA A 63 3.20 -8.28 20.29
C ALA A 63 1.99 -7.82 19.46
N VAL A 64 1.34 -6.72 19.81
CA VAL A 64 0.25 -6.11 19.04
C VAL A 64 0.81 -5.24 17.90
N GLY A 65 1.96 -4.62 18.11
CA GLY A 65 2.66 -3.80 17.11
C GLY A 65 3.41 -4.64 16.07
N LEU A 66 2.74 -5.56 15.39
CA LEU A 66 3.32 -6.56 14.48
C LEU A 66 4.04 -5.99 13.24
N MET A 67 3.99 -4.69 12.98
CA MET A 67 4.67 -4.07 11.85
C MET A 67 5.82 -3.18 12.32
N GLN A 68 6.96 -3.25 11.63
CA GLN A 68 8.18 -2.50 11.99
C GLN A 68 7.97 -0.98 12.10
N ASP A 69 6.97 -0.44 11.39
CA ASP A 69 6.69 1.00 11.31
C ASP A 69 5.47 1.43 12.16
N THR A 70 4.95 0.55 12.99
CA THR A 70 3.83 0.86 13.90
C THR A 70 4.35 1.00 15.31
N ASP A 71 4.00 2.09 15.98
CA ASP A 71 4.27 2.27 17.40
C ASP A 71 3.00 1.97 18.18
N ALA A 72 3.09 0.99 19.08
CA ALA A 72 1.98 0.61 19.95
C ALA A 72 2.37 0.83 21.40
N PHE A 73 1.52 1.50 22.15
CA PHE A 73 1.76 1.84 23.55
C PHE A 73 0.45 1.98 24.32
N LEU A 74 0.55 1.93 25.64
CA LEU A 74 -0.53 2.21 26.57
C LEU A 74 -0.36 3.61 27.17
N CYS A 75 -1.47 4.35 27.31
CA CYS A 75 -1.54 5.57 28.10
C CYS A 75 -2.76 5.54 29.01
N ASP A 76 -2.77 6.39 30.04
CA ASP A 76 -3.95 6.64 30.86
C ASP A 76 -4.86 7.72 30.23
N SER A 77 -5.99 7.96 30.84
CA SER A 77 -6.97 8.99 30.41
C SER A 77 -6.43 10.44 30.46
N ARG A 78 -5.29 10.67 31.12
CA ARG A 78 -4.61 11.97 31.21
C ARG A 78 -3.50 12.13 30.18
N GLY A 79 -3.22 11.07 29.38
CA GLY A 79 -2.15 11.05 28.40
C GLY A 79 -0.78 10.73 28.96
N VAL A 80 -0.69 10.09 30.11
CA VAL A 80 0.58 9.63 30.67
C VAL A 80 0.88 8.23 30.15
N LEU A 81 2.07 8.06 29.57
CA LEU A 81 2.51 6.78 29.02
C LEU A 81 2.67 5.72 30.11
N GLN A 82 2.02 4.60 29.92
CA GLN A 82 2.07 3.44 30.82
C GLN A 82 3.05 2.36 30.31
N THR A 83 3.46 2.47 29.05
CA THR A 83 4.54 1.71 28.42
C THR A 83 5.41 2.65 27.60
N ASN A 84 6.62 2.23 27.25
CA ASN A 84 7.46 3.01 26.34
C ASN A 84 6.82 3.11 24.95
N SER A 85 6.93 4.29 24.36
CA SER A 85 6.60 4.57 22.97
C SER A 85 7.90 4.76 22.19
N ARG A 86 7.92 4.30 20.95
CA ARG A 86 9.08 4.47 20.07
C ARG A 86 9.24 5.93 19.63
N PHE A 87 8.12 6.65 19.46
CA PHE A 87 8.13 8.00 18.89
C PHE A 87 7.89 9.09 19.95
N TYR A 88 7.19 8.80 21.05
CA TYR A 88 6.65 9.83 21.93
C TYR A 88 7.30 9.90 23.30
N GLY A 89 8.13 8.94 23.69
CA GLY A 89 8.85 8.99 24.94
C GLY A 89 8.82 7.71 25.77
N LYS A 90 9.21 7.85 27.01
CA LYS A 90 9.31 6.73 27.97
C LYS A 90 8.07 6.64 28.84
N VAL A 91 7.94 5.51 29.53
CA VAL A 91 6.94 5.31 30.57
C VAL A 91 6.98 6.47 31.57
N LEU A 92 5.81 6.96 31.95
CA LEU A 92 5.53 8.13 32.78
C LEU A 92 5.71 9.50 32.09
N ASP A 93 6.19 9.57 30.87
CA ASP A 93 6.18 10.81 30.10
C ASP A 93 4.75 11.16 29.65
N LYS A 94 4.49 12.44 29.48
CA LYS A 94 3.23 12.93 28.96
C LYS A 94 3.22 12.92 27.45
N LEU A 95 2.18 12.34 26.87
CA LEU A 95 2.01 12.24 25.44
C LEU A 95 1.81 13.64 24.81
N PRO A 96 2.55 14.02 23.78
CA PRO A 96 2.35 15.28 23.06
C PRO A 96 1.24 15.13 21.99
N LEU A 97 0.17 14.44 22.33
CA LEU A 97 -0.97 14.20 21.44
C LEU A 97 -2.25 14.48 22.20
N THR A 98 -3.20 15.11 21.53
CA THR A 98 -4.56 15.20 22.04
C THR A 98 -5.18 13.81 22.03
N LEU A 99 -5.64 13.33 23.16
CA LEU A 99 -6.22 11.98 23.26
C LEU A 99 -7.56 11.90 22.51
N PRO A 100 -7.79 10.80 21.79
CA PRO A 100 -9.10 10.52 21.23
C PRO A 100 -10.12 10.24 22.35
N PRO A 101 -11.43 10.38 22.05
CA PRO A 101 -12.46 10.04 23.02
C PRO A 101 -12.40 8.56 23.40
N GLN A 102 -12.72 8.24 24.65
CA GLN A 102 -12.75 6.85 25.12
C GLN A 102 -13.71 6.01 24.27
N SER A 103 -13.24 4.88 23.78
CA SER A 103 -14.03 3.90 23.05
C SER A 103 -13.61 2.49 23.45
N PHE A 104 -14.57 1.65 23.79
CA PHE A 104 -14.31 0.22 24.07
C PHE A 104 -14.26 -0.63 22.79
N GLU A 105 -14.69 -0.06 21.66
CA GLU A 105 -14.52 -0.66 20.35
C GLU A 105 -13.25 -0.13 19.71
N THR A 106 -12.55 -0.98 18.98
CA THR A 106 -11.38 -0.56 18.24
C THR A 106 -11.77 0.40 17.13
N THR A 107 -11.29 1.62 17.25
CA THR A 107 -11.58 2.70 16.31
C THR A 107 -10.30 3.10 15.60
N VAL A 108 -10.35 3.25 14.27
CA VAL A 108 -9.23 3.73 13.46
C VAL A 108 -9.61 5.06 12.84
N ARG A 109 -8.78 6.08 13.04
CA ARG A 109 -9.04 7.43 12.51
C ARG A 109 -7.74 8.10 12.03
N PRO A 110 -7.82 8.96 11.01
CA PRO A 110 -6.73 9.86 10.70
C PRO A 110 -6.59 10.89 11.84
N TRP A 111 -5.35 11.21 12.17
CA TRP A 111 -4.99 12.12 13.25
C TRP A 111 -3.83 13.00 12.81
N LYS A 112 -3.71 14.17 13.44
CA LYS A 112 -2.54 15.04 13.28
C LYS A 112 -1.85 15.15 14.63
N ASP A 113 -0.53 14.98 14.62
CA ASP A 113 0.25 15.29 15.81
C ASP A 113 0.45 16.82 15.97
N ASP A 114 1.04 17.22 17.08
CA ASP A 114 1.32 18.64 17.36
C ASP A 114 2.33 19.26 16.37
N SER A 115 3.10 18.43 15.62
CA SER A 115 4.00 18.85 14.55
C SER A 115 3.30 19.01 13.19
N GLY A 116 2.01 18.64 13.10
CA GLY A 116 1.21 18.68 11.88
C GLY A 116 1.39 17.47 10.97
N GLN A 117 2.07 16.41 11.43
CA GLN A 117 2.24 15.17 10.68
C GLN A 117 0.94 14.38 10.64
N ASP A 118 0.56 13.91 9.45
CA ASP A 118 -0.61 13.06 9.27
C ASP A 118 -0.31 11.62 9.73
N LEU A 119 -1.09 11.17 10.69
CA LEU A 119 -0.99 9.86 11.33
C LEU A 119 -2.28 9.08 11.14
N MET A 120 -2.19 7.76 11.15
CA MET A 120 -3.31 6.87 11.33
C MET A 120 -3.22 6.30 12.74
N VAL A 121 -4.25 6.53 13.56
CA VAL A 121 -4.30 6.09 14.95
C VAL A 121 -5.43 5.08 15.10
N ALA A 122 -5.06 3.88 15.55
CA ALA A 122 -6.00 2.89 16.05
C ALA A 122 -5.99 2.94 17.57
N TYR A 123 -7.13 2.96 18.20
CA TYR A 123 -7.23 3.01 19.65
C TYR A 123 -8.43 2.24 20.21
N THR A 124 -8.26 1.78 21.45
CA THR A 124 -9.33 1.14 22.23
C THR A 124 -9.07 1.33 23.72
N SER A 125 -10.13 1.52 24.50
CA SER A 125 -10.05 1.57 25.97
C SER A 125 -10.16 0.17 26.57
N LEU A 126 -9.33 -0.13 27.57
CA LEU A 126 -9.35 -1.43 28.21
C LEU A 126 -10.42 -1.43 29.35
N ALA A 127 -11.39 -2.32 29.21
CA ALA A 127 -12.47 -2.42 30.18
C ALA A 127 -11.99 -2.68 31.62
N GLY A 128 -12.48 -1.89 32.56
CA GLY A 128 -12.15 -2.00 33.98
C GLY A 128 -10.80 -1.41 34.37
N THR A 129 -10.19 -0.61 33.48
CA THR A 129 -8.96 0.17 33.73
C THR A 129 -9.13 1.57 33.13
N ASP A 130 -8.26 2.49 33.51
CA ASP A 130 -8.13 3.82 32.86
C ASP A 130 -7.20 3.79 31.64
N PHE A 131 -6.80 2.60 31.20
CA PHE A 131 -5.83 2.46 30.12
C PHE A 131 -6.48 2.49 28.74
N MET A 132 -5.80 3.15 27.84
CA MET A 132 -6.09 3.18 26.42
C MET A 132 -4.89 2.60 25.66
N LEU A 133 -5.15 1.62 24.82
CA LEU A 133 -4.16 1.09 23.88
C LEU A 133 -4.23 1.94 22.62
N LEU A 134 -3.09 2.49 22.22
CA LEU A 134 -2.93 3.22 20.96
C LEU A 134 -1.93 2.49 20.09
N ALA A 135 -2.24 2.45 18.79
CA ALA A 135 -1.31 2.03 17.75
C ALA A 135 -1.25 3.15 16.70
N VAL A 136 -0.08 3.70 16.50
CA VAL A 136 0.15 4.88 15.67
C VAL A 136 1.07 4.53 14.51
N LYS A 137 0.68 4.93 13.30
CA LYS A 137 1.48 4.76 12.09
C LYS A 137 1.44 6.02 11.24
N PRO A 138 2.60 6.53 10.75
CA PRO A 138 2.61 7.62 9.79
C PRO A 138 1.85 7.27 8.52
N THR A 139 0.98 8.18 8.07
CA THR A 139 0.13 7.95 6.88
C THR A 139 0.97 7.71 5.63
N LEU A 140 2.10 8.39 5.50
CA LEU A 140 3.04 8.21 4.38
C LEU A 140 3.55 6.76 4.28
N ASP A 141 3.80 6.10 5.41
CA ASP A 141 4.31 4.72 5.43
C ASP A 141 3.25 3.69 5.04
N ILE A 142 1.97 4.03 5.19
CA ILE A 142 0.86 3.21 4.73
C ILE A 142 0.77 3.19 3.21
N TYR A 143 1.05 4.32 2.55
CA TYR A 143 0.92 4.48 1.10
C TYR A 143 2.19 4.16 0.32
N LYS A 144 3.37 4.07 0.96
CA LYS A 144 4.64 3.73 0.30
C LYS A 144 4.57 2.46 -0.58
N PRO A 145 4.04 1.32 -0.11
CA PRO A 145 3.95 0.12 -0.95
C PRO A 145 3.05 0.32 -2.17
N TRP A 146 1.97 1.09 -1.99
CA TRP A 146 1.03 1.40 -3.06
C TRP A 146 1.63 2.30 -4.14
N THR A 147 2.38 3.33 -3.74
CA THR A 147 3.03 4.25 -4.69
C THR A 147 4.14 3.56 -5.48
N ALA A 148 4.92 2.66 -4.85
CA ALA A 148 5.92 1.85 -5.51
C ALA A 148 5.29 0.94 -6.58
N LEU A 149 4.24 0.18 -6.20
CA LEU A 149 3.53 -0.71 -7.12
C LEU A 149 2.91 0.07 -8.30
N ARG A 150 2.34 1.25 -8.02
CA ARG A 150 1.76 2.12 -9.06
C ARG A 150 2.80 2.56 -10.08
N SER A 151 4.01 2.95 -9.64
CA SER A 151 5.08 3.40 -10.55
C SER A 151 5.58 2.26 -11.44
N GLU A 152 5.74 1.06 -10.90
CA GLU A 152 6.12 -0.13 -11.68
C GLU A 152 5.07 -0.49 -12.74
N LEU A 153 3.79 -0.49 -12.35
CA LEU A 153 2.69 -0.75 -13.29
C LEU A 153 2.64 0.29 -14.41
N LEU A 154 2.81 1.58 -14.09
CA LEU A 154 2.85 2.63 -15.10
C LEU A 154 4.03 2.45 -16.06
N LEU A 155 5.19 2.07 -15.58
CA LEU A 155 6.37 1.83 -16.41
C LEU A 155 6.13 0.67 -17.38
N VAL A 156 5.60 -0.46 -16.91
CA VAL A 156 5.25 -1.62 -17.74
C VAL A 156 4.19 -1.24 -18.78
N PHE A 157 3.16 -0.50 -18.38
CA PHE A 157 2.08 -0.07 -19.27
C PHE A 157 2.59 0.88 -20.37
N CYS A 158 3.34 1.91 -20.01
CA CYS A 158 3.92 2.84 -20.98
C CYS A 158 4.94 2.15 -21.91
N GLY A 159 5.76 1.26 -21.35
CA GLY A 159 6.69 0.44 -22.14
C GLY A 159 5.98 -0.47 -23.13
N GLY A 160 4.89 -1.12 -22.70
CA GLY A 160 4.06 -1.94 -23.59
C GLY A 160 3.44 -1.16 -24.74
N ILE A 161 2.88 0.02 -24.47
CA ILE A 161 2.35 0.91 -25.51
C ILE A 161 3.45 1.33 -26.48
N ALA A 162 4.63 1.73 -25.98
CA ALA A 162 5.75 2.14 -26.84
C ALA A 162 6.19 1.02 -27.78
N ILE A 163 6.27 -0.22 -27.29
CA ILE A 163 6.60 -1.39 -28.10
C ILE A 163 5.53 -1.63 -29.18
N ILE A 164 4.25 -1.58 -28.85
CA ILE A 164 3.16 -1.77 -29.80
C ILE A 164 3.22 -0.71 -30.92
N VAL A 165 3.41 0.56 -30.56
CA VAL A 165 3.53 1.65 -31.53
C VAL A 165 4.77 1.44 -32.43
N LEU A 166 5.89 1.07 -31.85
CA LEU A 166 7.13 0.81 -32.60
C LEU A 166 6.96 -0.34 -33.59
N VAL A 167 6.43 -1.46 -33.14
CA VAL A 167 6.18 -2.64 -33.99
C VAL A 167 5.19 -2.31 -35.09
N SER A 168 4.09 -1.62 -34.78
CA SER A 168 3.09 -1.18 -35.77
C SER A 168 3.71 -0.26 -36.83
N HIS A 169 4.58 0.68 -36.41
CA HIS A 169 5.26 1.56 -37.34
C HIS A 169 6.24 0.82 -38.26
N LEU A 170 7.02 -0.11 -37.72
CA LEU A 170 7.95 -0.94 -38.51
C LEU A 170 7.19 -1.84 -39.51
N LEU A 171 6.09 -2.47 -39.08
CA LEU A 171 5.24 -3.28 -39.95
C LEU A 171 4.63 -2.45 -41.07
N MET A 172 4.12 -1.25 -40.75
CA MET A 172 3.54 -0.34 -41.75
C MET A 172 4.58 0.05 -42.82
N LYS A 173 5.79 0.45 -42.39
CA LYS A 173 6.88 0.76 -43.32
C LYS A 173 7.23 -0.43 -44.22
N HIS A 174 7.30 -1.62 -43.65
CA HIS A 174 7.62 -2.83 -44.41
C HIS A 174 6.54 -3.18 -45.42
N LEU A 175 5.25 -3.08 -45.04
CA LEU A 175 4.14 -3.35 -45.92
C LEU A 175 4.02 -2.32 -47.05
N VAL A 176 4.11 -1.02 -46.72
CA VAL A 176 4.11 0.05 -47.74
C VAL A 176 5.23 -0.12 -48.73
N GLY A 177 6.46 -0.40 -48.28
CA GLY A 177 7.57 -0.65 -49.17
C GLY A 177 7.35 -1.86 -50.10
N ARG A 178 6.74 -2.93 -49.61
CA ARG A 178 6.38 -4.09 -50.46
C ARG A 178 5.29 -3.77 -51.49
N LEU A 179 4.26 -2.99 -51.07
CA LEU A 179 3.23 -2.57 -52.03
C LEU A 179 3.75 -1.68 -53.13
N GLN A 180 4.62 -0.70 -52.79
CA GLN A 180 5.24 0.16 -53.80
C GLN A 180 6.09 -0.63 -54.79
N ALA A 181 6.94 -1.54 -54.32
CA ALA A 181 7.74 -2.41 -55.20
C ALA A 181 6.88 -3.33 -56.06
N SER A 182 5.70 -3.76 -55.60
CA SER A 182 4.77 -4.54 -56.39
C SER A 182 4.08 -3.69 -57.47
N ASP A 183 3.71 -2.47 -57.14
CA ASP A 183 3.08 -1.55 -58.11
C ASP A 183 4.06 -1.12 -59.21
N GLU A 184 5.30 -0.82 -58.87
CA GLU A 184 6.35 -0.53 -59.85
C GLU A 184 6.54 -1.70 -60.85
N ARG A 185 6.56 -2.93 -60.34
CA ARG A 185 6.64 -4.12 -61.21
C ARG A 185 5.42 -4.27 -62.11
N ARG A 186 4.23 -4.01 -61.63
CA ARG A 186 3.00 -4.04 -62.44
C ARG A 186 3.06 -3.02 -63.55
N VAL A 187 3.41 -1.77 -63.24
CA VAL A 187 3.54 -0.71 -64.25
C VAL A 187 4.57 -1.09 -65.32
N ALA A 188 5.70 -1.63 -64.96
CA ALA A 188 6.73 -2.08 -65.88
C ALA A 188 6.20 -3.21 -66.83
N VAL A 189 5.51 -4.20 -66.27
CA VAL A 189 4.86 -5.29 -67.03
C VAL A 189 3.79 -4.76 -68.00
N PHE A 190 2.97 -3.83 -67.57
CA PHE A 190 1.94 -3.21 -68.43
C PHE A 190 2.56 -2.42 -69.59
N ALA A 191 3.62 -1.65 -69.36
CA ALA A 191 4.37 -0.92 -70.38
C ALA A 191 4.97 -1.88 -71.42
N GLN A 192 5.54 -3.01 -70.96
CA GLN A 192 6.11 -4.03 -71.84
C GLN A 192 5.02 -4.74 -72.65
N MET A 193 3.85 -5.03 -72.07
CA MET A 193 2.70 -5.59 -72.82
C MET A 193 2.19 -4.63 -73.90
N GLU A 194 2.06 -3.34 -73.58
CA GLU A 194 1.64 -2.33 -74.53
C GLU A 194 2.63 -2.22 -75.70
N HIS A 195 3.95 -2.23 -75.42
CA HIS A 195 4.97 -2.22 -76.44
C HIS A 195 4.90 -3.45 -77.35
N ASN A 196 4.75 -4.65 -76.76
CA ASN A 196 4.64 -5.90 -77.53
C ASN A 196 3.33 -5.92 -78.39
N GLN A 197 2.25 -5.36 -77.88
CA GLN A 197 0.99 -5.26 -78.62
C GLN A 197 1.13 -4.32 -79.82
N LYS A 198 1.82 -3.19 -79.66
CA LYS A 198 2.16 -2.28 -80.78
C LYS A 198 3.00 -2.96 -81.85
N LEU A 199 4.07 -3.67 -81.42
CA LEU A 199 4.91 -4.44 -82.34
C LEU A 199 4.12 -5.52 -83.11
N SER A 200 3.24 -6.25 -82.41
CA SER A 200 2.38 -7.27 -83.00
C SER A 200 1.43 -6.67 -84.05
N SER A 201 0.85 -5.50 -83.72
CA SER A 201 -0.04 -4.80 -84.65
C SER A 201 0.70 -4.31 -85.92
N ILE A 202 1.92 -3.78 -85.76
CA ILE A 202 2.76 -3.38 -86.86
C ILE A 202 3.15 -4.61 -87.73
N GLY A 203 3.52 -5.73 -87.04
CA GLY A 203 3.86 -6.97 -87.73
C GLY A 203 2.68 -7.51 -88.60
N ARG A 204 1.48 -7.47 -88.06
CA ARG A 204 0.26 -7.87 -88.78
C ARG A 204 -0.03 -6.96 -90.00
N LEU A 205 0.12 -5.63 -89.80
CA LEU A 205 0.00 -4.68 -90.90
C LEU A 205 1.03 -4.90 -92.02
N ALA A 206 2.29 -5.08 -91.61
CA ALA A 206 3.39 -5.36 -92.60
C ALA A 206 3.15 -6.67 -93.34
N ALA A 207 2.66 -7.72 -92.68
CA ALA A 207 2.34 -8.99 -93.34
C ALA A 207 1.17 -8.84 -94.29
N GLY A 208 0.12 -8.03 -93.95
CA GLY A 208 -0.97 -7.72 -94.79
C GLY A 208 -0.62 -6.93 -96.03
N VAL A 209 0.26 -5.90 -95.83
CA VAL A 209 0.79 -5.11 -96.99
C VAL A 209 1.70 -5.98 -97.90
N ALA A 210 2.55 -6.81 -97.33
CA ALA A 210 3.35 -7.72 -98.05
C ALA A 210 2.54 -8.76 -98.92
N HIS A 211 1.43 -9.21 -98.34
CA HIS A 211 0.49 -10.13 -99.00
C HIS A 211 -0.19 -9.43 -100.17
N GLU A 212 -0.71 -8.21 -99.99
CA GLU A 212 -1.34 -7.42 -101.05
C GLU A 212 -0.37 -7.04 -102.18
N VAL A 213 0.85 -6.63 -101.82
CA VAL A 213 1.93 -6.35 -102.81
C VAL A 213 2.24 -7.59 -103.56
N ASN A 214 2.42 -8.75 -102.93
CA ASN A 214 2.64 -9.99 -103.60
C ASN A 214 1.55 -10.47 -104.55
N LEU A 215 0.32 -10.27 -104.12
CA LEU A 215 -0.88 -10.55 -104.96
C LEU A 215 -0.98 -9.61 -106.16
N SER A 216 -0.61 -8.33 -106.01
CA SER A 216 -0.58 -7.37 -107.10
C SER A 216 0.54 -7.70 -108.12
N LEU A 217 1.66 -8.25 -107.74
CA LEU A 217 2.77 -8.67 -108.59
C LEU A 217 2.41 -9.94 -109.37
N ILE A 218 1.51 -10.80 -108.92
CA ILE A 218 1.07 -12.03 -109.62
C ILE A 218 0.05 -11.74 -110.64
N HIS A 219 -0.63 -10.59 -110.58
CA HIS A 219 -1.67 -10.18 -111.57
C HIS A 219 -1.15 -9.28 -112.70
N ILE A 220 0.09 -9.01 -112.80
CA ILE A 220 0.79 -8.39 -113.93
C ILE A 220 1.43 -9.48 -114.76
#